data_dc2ca3d51badd9e3a5899cbd0d1285b9
#
_entry.id   dc2ca3d51badd9e3a5899cbd0d1285b9
#
_cell.length_a   1.000
_cell.length_b   1.000
_cell.length_c   1.000
_cell.angle_alpha   90.00
_cell.angle_beta   90.00
_cell.angle_gamma   90.00
#
_symmetry.space_group_name_H-M   'P 1'
#
loop_
_entity.id
_entity.type
_entity.pdbx_description
1 polymer ?
#
loop_
_entity_poly.entity_id
_entity_poly.type
_entity_poly.pdbx_seq_one_letter_code
_entity_poly.pdbx_strand_id
1 'polypeptide(L)'
;MLPAAHRMLRSEDFTTAVRSGARSGSRRLVIHYRAGEAGATAPALVGVVVPKSQVARAARRNRIKRRVRALMAQRLVGLEPGARLVVRGLAGADGATSRQLGADIDRLLTRSREPGRRARR
;
A
#
# COMPACT_ATOMS: atom_id res chain seq x y z
N MET A 1 8.13 3.36 -11.95
CA MET A 1 6.75 2.95 -12.20
C MET A 1 6.53 1.52 -11.73
N LEU A 2 5.38 1.23 -11.20
CA LEU A 2 5.07 -0.10 -10.69
C LEU A 2 4.83 -1.06 -11.87
N PRO A 3 5.58 -2.18 -11.97
CA PRO A 3 5.38 -3.15 -13.06
C PRO A 3 3.97 -3.74 -13.08
N ALA A 4 3.48 -4.02 -14.28
CA ALA A 4 2.10 -4.53 -14.47
C ALA A 4 1.82 -5.80 -13.67
N ALA A 5 2.78 -6.72 -13.57
CA ALA A 5 2.63 -7.98 -12.83
C ALA A 5 2.39 -7.76 -11.33
N HIS A 6 2.76 -6.59 -10.80
CA HIS A 6 2.62 -6.26 -9.39
C HIS A 6 1.46 -5.30 -9.12
N ARG A 7 0.68 -4.96 -10.13
CA ARG A 7 -0.48 -4.07 -9.93
C ARG A 7 -1.69 -4.86 -9.49
N MET A 8 -2.32 -4.38 -8.44
CA MET A 8 -3.59 -4.94 -7.96
C MET A 8 -4.73 -4.37 -8.80
N LEU A 9 -5.42 -5.22 -9.55
CA LEU A 9 -6.45 -4.82 -10.48
C LEU A 9 -7.85 -5.29 -10.08
N ARG A 10 -7.93 -6.40 -9.35
CA ARG A 10 -9.21 -6.99 -8.97
C ARG A 10 -9.72 -6.43 -7.66
N SER A 11 -11.00 -6.09 -7.60
CA SER A 11 -11.62 -5.60 -6.36
C SER A 11 -11.53 -6.62 -5.23
N GLU A 12 -11.59 -7.91 -5.53
CA GLU A 12 -11.45 -8.95 -4.51
C GLU A 12 -10.07 -8.98 -3.85
N ASP A 13 -9.01 -8.60 -4.58
CA ASP A 13 -7.67 -8.49 -4.00
C ASP A 13 -7.60 -7.33 -3.02
N PHE A 14 -8.22 -6.19 -3.36
CA PHE A 14 -8.34 -5.06 -2.45
C PHE A 14 -9.09 -5.45 -1.19
N THR A 15 -10.23 -6.10 -1.36
CA THR A 15 -11.07 -6.54 -0.25
C THR A 15 -10.30 -7.49 0.67
N THR A 16 -9.59 -8.45 0.09
CA THR A 16 -8.80 -9.41 0.85
C THR A 16 -7.73 -8.71 1.68
N ALA A 17 -6.98 -7.78 1.08
CA ALA A 17 -5.93 -7.06 1.79
C ALA A 17 -6.50 -6.21 2.93
N VAL A 18 -7.60 -5.50 2.67
CA VAL A 18 -8.19 -4.60 3.67
C VAL A 18 -8.83 -5.36 4.82
N ARG A 19 -9.53 -6.47 4.54
CA ARG A 19 -10.26 -7.22 5.56
C ARG A 19 -9.40 -8.16 6.38
N SER A 20 -8.46 -8.84 5.73
CA SER A 20 -7.70 -9.91 6.39
C SER A 20 -6.24 -9.57 6.62
N GLY A 21 -5.77 -8.44 6.12
CA GLY A 21 -4.39 -8.00 6.32
C GLY A 21 -4.21 -7.24 7.63
N ALA A 22 -2.96 -7.07 8.00
CA ALA A 22 -2.59 -6.16 9.07
C ALA A 22 -2.75 -4.72 8.59
N ARG A 23 -3.06 -3.81 9.51
CA ARG A 23 -3.24 -2.40 9.20
C ARG A 23 -2.30 -1.55 10.03
N SER A 24 -1.64 -0.60 9.40
CA SER A 24 -0.87 0.43 10.09
C SER A 24 -1.05 1.77 9.39
N GLY A 25 -1.00 2.84 10.14
CA GLY A 25 -1.29 4.14 9.57
C GLY A 25 -0.50 5.28 10.21
N SER A 26 -0.33 6.32 9.42
CA SER A 26 0.11 7.63 9.81
C SER A 26 -0.95 8.64 9.36
N ARG A 27 -0.72 9.92 9.56
CA ARG A 27 -1.66 10.92 9.04
C ARG A 27 -1.57 11.11 7.53
N ARG A 28 -0.53 10.55 6.88
CA ARG A 28 -0.36 10.64 5.42
C ARG A 28 -0.87 9.41 4.70
N LEU A 29 -0.60 8.24 5.25
CA LEU A 29 -0.87 6.97 4.58
C LEU A 29 -1.42 5.93 5.56
N VAL A 30 -2.22 5.02 5.03
CA VAL A 30 -2.59 3.77 5.71
C VAL A 30 -2.14 2.63 4.82
N ILE A 31 -1.51 1.63 5.41
CA ILE A 31 -1.11 0.42 4.71
C ILE A 31 -1.90 -0.76 5.26
N HIS A 32 -2.48 -1.53 4.34
CA HIS A 32 -3.07 -2.83 4.62
C HIS A 32 -2.17 -3.89 3.99
N TYR A 33 -1.62 -4.78 4.79
CA TYR A 33 -0.67 -5.78 4.31
C TYR A 33 -1.15 -7.17 4.70
N ARG A 34 -1.29 -8.03 3.70
CA ARG A 34 -1.55 -9.45 3.90
C ARG A 34 -0.36 -10.24 3.37
N ALA A 35 0.23 -11.05 4.24
CA ALA A 35 1.33 -11.93 3.86
C ALA A 35 0.86 -12.97 2.84
N GLY A 36 1.78 -13.39 1.98
CA GLY A 36 1.54 -14.51 1.08
C GLY A 36 1.46 -15.82 1.87
N GLU A 37 0.71 -16.77 1.33
CA GLU A 37 0.65 -18.09 1.92
C GLU A 37 1.97 -18.83 1.73
N ALA A 38 2.27 -19.78 2.63
CA ALA A 38 3.45 -20.60 2.51
C ALA A 38 3.47 -21.32 1.15
N GLY A 39 4.59 -21.22 0.46
CA GLY A 39 4.74 -21.83 -0.86
C GLY A 39 4.13 -21.03 -2.02
N ALA A 40 3.59 -19.84 -1.76
CA ALA A 40 3.07 -19.00 -2.83
C ALA A 40 4.16 -18.61 -3.82
N THR A 41 3.82 -18.64 -5.11
CA THR A 41 4.75 -18.29 -6.19
C THR A 41 4.29 -17.07 -6.99
N ALA A 42 3.04 -16.65 -6.80
CA ALA A 42 2.50 -15.50 -7.52
C ALA A 42 3.22 -14.22 -7.11
N PRO A 43 3.35 -13.24 -8.02
CA PRO A 43 3.93 -11.96 -7.66
C PRO A 43 3.14 -11.28 -6.56
N ALA A 44 3.84 -10.52 -5.70
CA ALA A 44 3.17 -9.64 -4.76
C ALA A 44 2.35 -8.59 -5.52
N LEU A 45 1.17 -8.26 -5.01
CA LEU A 45 0.30 -7.27 -5.63
C LEU A 45 0.23 -6.01 -4.77
N VAL A 46 0.32 -4.86 -5.42
CA VAL A 46 0.25 -3.55 -4.76
C VAL A 46 -0.88 -2.74 -5.38
N GLY A 47 -1.77 -2.28 -4.54
CA GLY A 47 -2.83 -1.35 -4.91
C GLY A 47 -2.61 -0.01 -4.25
N VAL A 48 -2.90 1.08 -4.97
CA VAL A 48 -2.79 2.43 -4.45
C VAL A 48 -4.13 3.11 -4.60
N VAL A 49 -4.68 3.58 -3.51
CA VAL A 49 -5.99 4.24 -3.48
C VAL A 49 -5.85 5.59 -2.79
N VAL A 50 -6.39 6.63 -3.40
CA VAL A 50 -6.51 7.94 -2.77
C VAL A 50 -7.97 8.34 -2.83
N PRO A 51 -8.72 8.21 -1.72
CA PRO A 51 -10.14 8.53 -1.71
C PRO A 51 -10.41 9.99 -2.02
N LYS A 52 -11.46 10.25 -2.76
CA LYS A 52 -11.89 11.60 -3.10
C LYS A 52 -12.24 12.41 -1.85
N SER A 53 -12.73 11.74 -0.82
CA SER A 53 -13.04 12.36 0.47
C SER A 53 -11.80 12.86 1.20
N GLN A 54 -10.63 12.33 0.89
CA GLN A 54 -9.36 12.73 1.50
C GLN A 54 -8.66 13.81 0.69
N VAL A 55 -8.67 13.67 -0.65
CA VAL A 55 -8.03 14.61 -1.56
C VAL A 55 -9.00 14.85 -2.72
N ALA A 56 -9.65 16.00 -2.71
CA ALA A 56 -10.77 16.26 -3.62
C ALA A 56 -10.36 16.41 -5.09
N ARG A 57 -9.20 17.00 -5.36
CA ARG A 57 -8.77 17.29 -6.74
C ARG A 57 -8.11 16.09 -7.37
N ALA A 58 -8.61 15.69 -8.54
CA ALA A 58 -8.09 14.54 -9.28
C ALA A 58 -6.60 14.65 -9.60
N ALA A 59 -6.13 15.83 -10.01
CA ALA A 59 -4.72 16.04 -10.33
C ALA A 59 -3.81 15.78 -9.12
N ARG A 60 -4.25 16.16 -7.93
CA ARG A 60 -3.51 15.94 -6.69
C ARG A 60 -3.52 14.47 -6.29
N ARG A 61 -4.68 13.80 -6.44
CA ARG A 61 -4.76 12.35 -6.20
C ARG A 61 -3.80 11.59 -7.13
N ASN A 62 -3.78 11.96 -8.40
CA ASN A 62 -2.90 11.31 -9.37
C ASN A 62 -1.42 11.52 -9.04
N ARG A 63 -1.06 12.69 -8.55
CA ARG A 63 0.32 12.97 -8.12
C ARG A 63 0.73 12.05 -6.97
N ILE A 64 -0.12 11.92 -5.96
CA ILE A 64 0.12 11.03 -4.83
C ILE A 64 0.28 9.59 -5.31
N LYS A 65 -0.64 9.13 -6.16
CA LYS A 65 -0.59 7.77 -6.72
C LYS A 65 0.71 7.50 -7.45
N ARG A 66 1.16 8.43 -8.30
CA ARG A 66 2.41 8.27 -9.05
C ARG A 66 3.62 8.18 -8.12
N ARG A 67 3.67 9.04 -7.11
CA ARG A 67 4.76 9.02 -6.13
C ARG A 67 4.78 7.70 -5.35
N VAL A 68 3.64 7.26 -4.86
CA VAL A 68 3.54 6.01 -4.10
C VAL A 68 3.89 4.81 -4.98
N ARG A 69 3.41 4.76 -6.22
CA ARG A 69 3.74 3.66 -7.13
C ARG A 69 5.24 3.60 -7.42
N ALA A 70 5.88 4.73 -7.63
CA ALA A 70 7.31 4.79 -7.86
C ALA A 70 8.10 4.31 -6.63
N LEU A 71 7.68 4.72 -5.45
CA LEU A 71 8.29 4.30 -4.20
C LEU A 71 8.12 2.80 -3.96
N MET A 72 6.93 2.29 -4.24
CA MET A 72 6.66 0.85 -4.09
C MET A 72 7.43 0.01 -5.09
N ALA A 73 7.66 0.51 -6.30
CA ALA A 73 8.46 -0.19 -7.29
C ALA A 73 9.88 -0.48 -6.77
N GLN A 74 10.45 0.43 -6.00
CA GLN A 74 11.76 0.26 -5.38
C GLN A 74 11.75 -0.73 -4.21
N ARG A 75 10.60 -1.09 -3.70
CA ARG A 75 10.42 -1.90 -2.49
C ARG A 75 9.83 -3.28 -2.77
N LEU A 76 9.60 -3.61 -4.03
CA LEU A 76 9.01 -4.89 -4.42
C LEU A 76 9.86 -6.08 -3.98
N VAL A 77 11.17 -5.93 -4.01
CA VAL A 77 12.09 -6.99 -3.64
C VAL A 77 11.93 -7.43 -2.17
N GLY A 78 11.46 -6.53 -1.34
CA GLY A 78 11.19 -6.83 0.07
C GLY A 78 9.84 -7.45 0.34
N LEU A 79 9.00 -7.62 -0.69
CA LEU A 79 7.68 -8.23 -0.55
C LEU A 79 7.73 -9.69 -0.92
N GLU A 80 7.15 -10.53 -0.07
CA GLU A 80 7.12 -11.97 -0.32
C GLU A 80 6.13 -12.31 -1.45
N PRO A 81 6.34 -13.42 -2.15
CA PRO A 81 5.39 -13.88 -3.17
C PRO A 81 4.00 -14.07 -2.56
N GLY A 82 2.99 -13.68 -3.31
CA GLY A 82 1.60 -13.82 -2.88
C GLY A 82 1.11 -12.75 -1.92
N ALA A 83 1.99 -11.85 -1.46
CA ALA A 83 1.57 -10.75 -0.59
C ALA A 83 0.60 -9.81 -1.30
N ARG A 84 -0.33 -9.28 -0.56
CA ARG A 84 -1.24 -8.24 -1.03
C ARG A 84 -1.11 -7.01 -0.16
N LEU A 85 -0.83 -5.88 -0.78
CA LEU A 85 -0.59 -4.64 -0.09
C LEU A 85 -1.44 -3.53 -0.69
N VAL A 86 -2.17 -2.82 0.13
CA VAL A 86 -2.90 -1.63 -0.28
C VAL A 86 -2.34 -0.43 0.46
N VAL A 87 -1.93 0.59 -0.29
CA VAL A 87 -1.53 1.88 0.25
C VAL A 87 -2.65 2.86 0.00
N ARG A 88 -3.21 3.39 1.06
CA ARG A 88 -4.28 4.37 0.99
C ARG A 88 -3.73 5.75 1.35
N GLY A 89 -3.88 6.70 0.44
CA GLY A 89 -3.48 8.08 0.68
C GLY A 89 -4.55 8.85 1.46
N LEU A 90 -4.12 9.56 2.48
CA LEU A 90 -4.97 10.42 3.29
C LEU A 90 -4.70 11.88 2.95
N ALA A 91 -5.49 12.79 3.53
CA ALA A 91 -5.33 14.23 3.29
C ALA A 91 -3.90 14.72 3.53
N GLY A 92 -3.22 14.17 4.53
CA GLY A 92 -1.84 14.53 4.84
C GLY A 92 -0.81 14.16 3.78
N ALA A 93 -1.18 13.30 2.82
CA ALA A 93 -0.30 12.95 1.70
C ALA A 93 -0.26 14.05 0.64
N ASP A 94 -1.27 14.91 0.59
CA ASP A 94 -1.33 15.99 -0.37
C ASP A 94 -0.21 17.00 -0.07
N GLY A 95 0.66 17.23 -1.06
CA GLY A 95 1.83 18.07 -0.89
C GLY A 95 3.02 17.42 -0.21
N ALA A 96 2.90 16.19 0.29
CA ALA A 96 4.02 15.48 0.90
C ALA A 96 5.08 15.15 -0.16
N THR A 97 6.35 15.23 0.24
CA THR A 97 7.45 14.88 -0.65
C THR A 97 7.56 13.36 -0.80
N SER A 98 8.21 12.92 -1.87
CA SER A 98 8.51 11.49 -2.05
C SER A 98 9.34 10.94 -0.89
N ARG A 99 10.27 11.74 -0.35
CA ARG A 99 11.06 11.35 0.80
C ARG A 99 10.20 11.09 2.04
N GLN A 100 9.25 11.99 2.31
CA GLN A 100 8.32 11.82 3.44
C GLN A 100 7.43 10.60 3.26
N LEU A 101 6.87 10.42 2.07
CA LEU A 101 6.03 9.26 1.77
C LEU A 101 6.83 7.95 1.85
N GLY A 102 8.06 7.95 1.34
CA GLY A 102 8.92 6.77 1.39
C GLY A 102 9.25 6.37 2.83
N ALA A 103 9.58 7.33 3.67
CA ALA A 103 9.85 7.07 5.09
C ALA A 103 8.62 6.50 5.80
N ASP A 104 7.45 7.04 5.50
CA ASP A 104 6.19 6.52 6.05
C ASP A 104 5.94 5.08 5.59
N ILE A 105 6.12 4.80 4.31
CA ILE A 105 5.94 3.45 3.76
C ILE A 105 6.84 2.46 4.49
N ASP A 106 8.11 2.76 4.63
CA ASP A 106 9.07 1.87 5.28
C ASP A 106 8.68 1.58 6.73
N ARG A 107 8.32 2.61 7.46
CA ARG A 107 7.89 2.46 8.85
C ARG A 107 6.60 1.65 8.96
N LEU A 108 5.62 1.96 8.13
CA LEU A 108 4.32 1.29 8.19
C LEU A 108 4.40 -0.16 7.73
N LEU A 109 5.22 -0.46 6.73
CA LEU A 109 5.46 -1.85 6.31
C LEU A 109 6.10 -2.67 7.42
N THR A 110 7.10 -2.13 8.08
CA THR A 110 7.74 -2.81 9.21
C THR A 110 6.72 -3.12 10.29
N ARG A 111 5.89 -2.15 10.66
CA ARG A 111 4.86 -2.33 11.67
C ARG A 111 3.80 -3.34 11.26
N SER A 112 3.39 -3.34 10.00
CA SER A 112 2.38 -4.27 9.50
C SER A 112 2.85 -5.71 9.54
N ARG A 113 4.15 -5.94 9.49
CA ARG A 113 4.75 -7.29 9.52
C ARG A 113 5.05 -7.79 10.92
N GLU A 114 4.86 -6.96 11.95
CA GLU A 114 5.10 -7.39 13.31
C GLU A 114 4.15 -8.52 13.70
N PRO A 115 4.65 -9.54 14.43
CA PRO A 115 3.79 -10.62 14.91
C PRO A 115 2.63 -10.10 15.76
N GLY A 116 1.44 -10.65 15.53
CA GLY A 116 0.25 -10.29 16.28
C GLY A 116 -0.50 -9.08 15.72
N ARG A 117 0.07 -8.37 14.74
CA ARG A 117 -0.61 -7.24 14.13
C ARG A 117 -1.50 -7.70 12.99
N ARG A 118 -2.80 -7.70 13.22
CA ARG A 118 -3.79 -8.17 12.26
C ARG A 118 -4.91 -7.17 12.09
N ALA A 119 -5.66 -7.29 10.98
CA ALA A 119 -6.86 -6.49 10.77
C ALA A 119 -7.87 -6.77 11.89
N ARG A 120 -8.50 -5.72 12.35
CA ARG A 120 -9.61 -5.85 13.31
C ARG A 120 -10.92 -5.91 12.56
N ARG A 121 -11.82 -6.67 13.08
CA ARG A 121 -13.16 -6.81 12.51
C ARG A 121 -14.11 -5.78 13.06
#